data_9e16abd71592a918cb1679855b9d1ca5
#
_entry.id   9e16abd71592a918cb1679855b9d1ca5
#
_cell.length_a   1.000
_cell.length_b   1.000
_cell.length_c   1.000
_cell.angle_alpha   90.00
_cell.angle_beta   90.00
_cell.angle_gamma   90.00
#
_symmetry.space_group_name_H-M   'P 1'
#
loop_
_entity.id
_entity.type
_entity.pdbx_description
1 polymer ?
#
loop_
_entity_poly.entity_id
_entity_poly.type
_entity_poly.pdbx_seq_one_letter_code
_entity_poly.pdbx_strand_id
1 'polypeptide(L)'
;LNNLYLKIGEAVKLIEEFESPFHVEKIAEPVFAIIKHCNVCGIAARATVKKSWEAALAGDPESAFGGVLVCNSTIDVPTANAINEIFFEVLIAPSFDAGALEILKTKKNRILLQQKTKVVATQQYKSVLNGILTQQNDTGNYLEWKEEGGKETTASEKADLIFANIVCKHLKS
;
A
#
# COMPACT_ATOMS: atom_id res chain seq x y z
N LEU A 1 -6.00 20.02 -5.14
CA LEU A 1 -6.21 18.94 -6.13
C LEU A 1 -4.91 18.23 -6.49
N ASN A 2 -3.83 18.95 -6.85
CA ASN A 2 -2.56 18.32 -7.27
C ASN A 2 -1.95 17.39 -6.21
N ASN A 3 -2.10 17.69 -4.93
CA ASN A 3 -1.54 16.86 -3.86
C ASN A 3 -2.27 15.52 -3.70
N LEU A 4 -3.57 15.43 -4.00
CA LEU A 4 -4.33 14.19 -3.89
C LEU A 4 -3.92 13.16 -4.95
N TYR A 5 -3.70 13.60 -6.20
CA TYR A 5 -3.23 12.70 -7.26
C TYR A 5 -1.84 12.12 -6.96
N LEU A 6 -0.94 12.91 -6.37
CA LEU A 6 0.37 12.43 -5.94
C LEU A 6 0.23 11.36 -4.85
N LYS A 7 -0.61 11.61 -3.84
CA LYS A 7 -0.87 10.64 -2.76
C LYS A 7 -1.45 9.32 -3.30
N ILE A 8 -2.40 9.39 -4.23
CA ILE A 8 -2.99 8.22 -4.89
C ILE A 8 -1.91 7.47 -5.67
N GLY A 9 -1.08 8.18 -6.45
CA GLY A 9 0.00 7.57 -7.22
C GLY A 9 1.02 6.82 -6.34
N GLU A 10 1.43 7.41 -5.23
CA GLU A 10 2.35 6.76 -4.28
C GLU A 10 1.70 5.54 -3.60
N ALA A 11 0.41 5.63 -3.25
CA ALA A 11 -0.33 4.50 -2.68
C ALA A 11 -0.43 3.32 -3.65
N VAL A 12 -0.74 3.60 -4.92
CA VAL A 12 -0.84 2.56 -5.96
C VAL A 12 0.53 1.93 -6.22
N LYS A 13 1.59 2.74 -6.36
CA LYS A 13 2.95 2.21 -6.55
C LYS A 13 3.37 1.26 -5.43
N LEU A 14 3.13 1.66 -4.17
CA LEU A 14 3.47 0.82 -3.02
C LEU A 14 2.72 -0.51 -3.05
N ILE A 15 1.39 -0.47 -3.25
CA ILE A 15 0.60 -1.70 -3.15
C ILE A 15 0.89 -2.67 -4.31
N GLU A 16 1.20 -2.16 -5.49
CA GLU A 16 1.57 -2.96 -6.66
C GLU A 16 2.89 -3.72 -6.50
N GLU A 17 3.82 -3.22 -5.66
CA GLU A 17 5.06 -3.93 -5.35
C GLU A 17 4.81 -5.32 -4.75
N PHE A 18 3.80 -5.46 -3.91
CA PHE A 18 3.46 -6.74 -3.27
C PHE A 18 2.89 -7.78 -4.24
N GLU A 19 2.56 -7.37 -5.44
CA GLU A 19 2.08 -8.23 -6.52
C GLU A 19 3.04 -8.24 -7.73
N SER A 20 4.19 -7.58 -7.59
CA SER A 20 5.18 -7.43 -8.66
C SER A 20 5.63 -8.80 -9.21
N PRO A 21 5.60 -9.02 -10.52
CA PRO A 21 6.10 -10.25 -11.11
C PRO A 21 7.62 -10.40 -11.00
N PHE A 22 8.33 -9.32 -10.69
CA PHE A 22 9.79 -9.29 -10.59
C PHE A 22 10.31 -9.74 -9.22
N HIS A 23 9.46 -9.85 -8.21
CA HIS A 23 9.87 -10.34 -6.91
C HIS A 23 9.89 -11.87 -6.88
N VAL A 24 11.01 -12.44 -6.42
CA VAL A 24 11.21 -13.89 -6.32
C VAL A 24 10.24 -14.50 -5.32
N GLU A 25 10.05 -13.85 -4.19
CA GLU A 25 9.14 -14.28 -3.14
C GLU A 25 7.88 -13.41 -3.11
N LYS A 26 6.74 -14.06 -2.97
CA LYS A 26 5.42 -13.41 -2.95
C LYS A 26 4.88 -13.37 -1.52
N ILE A 27 4.27 -12.26 -1.18
CA ILE A 27 3.47 -12.13 0.04
C ILE A 27 2.05 -12.55 -0.34
N ALA A 28 1.61 -13.67 0.22
CA ALA A 28 0.31 -14.28 -0.11
C ALA A 28 -0.86 -13.60 0.61
N GLU A 29 -0.59 -13.02 1.78
CA GLU A 29 -1.59 -12.39 2.62
C GLU A 29 -2.05 -11.06 2.02
N PRO A 30 -3.32 -10.67 2.26
CA PRO A 30 -3.79 -9.33 1.96
C PRO A 30 -2.92 -8.25 2.60
N VAL A 31 -2.48 -7.28 1.80
CA VAL A 31 -1.72 -6.12 2.27
C VAL A 31 -2.64 -4.91 2.35
N PHE A 32 -2.58 -4.19 3.46
CA PHE A 32 -3.28 -2.92 3.64
C PHE A 32 -2.29 -1.82 4.04
N ALA A 33 -2.33 -0.69 3.34
CA ALA A 33 -1.46 0.45 3.62
C ALA A 33 -2.25 1.75 3.82
N ILE A 34 -1.70 2.61 4.65
CA ILE A 34 -2.21 3.95 4.97
C ILE A 34 -1.13 4.96 4.60
N ILE A 35 -1.46 5.89 3.71
CA ILE A 35 -0.55 6.91 3.20
C ILE A 35 -0.96 8.29 3.71
N LYS A 36 -0.02 9.01 4.27
CA LYS A 36 -0.19 10.40 4.68
C LYS A 36 0.92 11.27 4.09
N HIS A 37 0.55 12.38 3.42
CA HIS A 37 1.52 13.29 2.79
C HIS A 37 2.54 12.60 1.86
N CYS A 38 2.09 11.61 1.08
CA CYS A 38 2.93 10.79 0.19
C CYS A 38 3.95 9.89 0.91
N ASN A 39 3.75 9.59 2.19
CA ASN A 39 4.56 8.65 2.95
C ASN A 39 3.68 7.62 3.65
N VAL A 40 4.23 6.46 3.94
CA VAL A 40 3.54 5.38 4.66
C VAL A 40 3.50 5.72 6.14
N CYS A 41 2.33 5.77 6.76
CA CYS A 41 2.18 5.85 8.21
C CYS A 41 1.76 4.52 8.85
N GLY A 42 1.27 3.58 8.04
CA GLY A 42 1.00 2.22 8.49
C GLY A 42 0.85 1.27 7.32
N ILE A 43 1.41 0.07 7.44
CA ILE A 43 1.26 -1.00 6.46
C ILE A 43 1.38 -2.36 7.14
N ALA A 44 0.57 -3.31 6.73
CA ALA A 44 0.63 -4.67 7.24
C ALA A 44 0.07 -5.70 6.25
N ALA A 45 0.60 -6.92 6.33
CA ALA A 45 0.06 -8.12 5.70
C ALA A 45 -0.42 -9.08 6.80
N ARG A 46 -1.65 -9.55 6.72
CA ARG A 46 -2.24 -10.50 7.69
C ARG A 46 -3.22 -11.43 6.97
N ALA A 47 -3.65 -12.48 7.63
CA ALA A 47 -4.51 -13.52 7.07
C ALA A 47 -5.88 -13.04 6.53
N THR A 48 -6.35 -11.86 6.94
CA THR A 48 -7.59 -11.25 6.40
C THR A 48 -7.40 -9.75 6.20
N VAL A 49 -8.15 -9.18 5.27
CA VAL A 49 -8.08 -7.73 4.97
C VAL A 49 -8.37 -6.88 6.21
N LYS A 50 -9.36 -7.28 7.02
CA LYS A 50 -9.67 -6.60 8.29
C LYS A 50 -8.48 -6.60 9.25
N LYS A 51 -7.81 -7.75 9.43
CA LYS A 51 -6.63 -7.83 10.29
C LYS A 51 -5.45 -7.03 9.75
N SER A 52 -5.28 -6.98 8.43
CA SER A 52 -4.26 -6.13 7.80
C SER A 52 -4.55 -4.64 8.03
N TRP A 53 -5.80 -4.23 7.91
CA TRP A 53 -6.25 -2.88 8.26
C TRP A 53 -5.97 -2.54 9.73
N GLU A 54 -6.41 -3.38 10.66
CA GLU A 54 -6.22 -3.16 12.10
C GLU A 54 -4.73 -3.05 12.47
N ALA A 55 -3.89 -3.92 11.90
CA ALA A 55 -2.45 -3.89 12.14
C ALA A 55 -1.77 -2.66 11.49
N ALA A 56 -2.18 -2.26 10.30
CA ALA A 56 -1.69 -1.04 9.65
C ALA A 56 -2.08 0.21 10.45
N LEU A 57 -3.33 0.29 10.91
CA LEU A 57 -3.80 1.41 11.73
C LEU A 57 -3.06 1.51 13.07
N ALA A 58 -2.72 0.37 13.67
CA ALA A 58 -1.99 0.34 14.94
C ALA A 58 -0.57 0.92 14.84
N GLY A 59 -0.01 1.05 13.64
CA GLY A 59 1.32 1.64 13.42
C GLY A 59 1.36 3.13 13.78
N ASP A 60 0.37 3.91 13.32
CA ASP A 60 0.23 5.34 13.64
C ASP A 60 -1.24 5.77 13.45
N PRO A 61 -2.08 5.56 14.48
CA PRO A 61 -3.51 5.89 14.41
C PRO A 61 -3.79 7.38 14.25
N GLU A 62 -2.92 8.25 14.77
CA GLU A 62 -3.10 9.70 14.70
C GLU A 62 -2.89 10.19 13.27
N SER A 63 -1.81 9.78 12.62
CA SER A 63 -1.51 10.16 11.24
C SER A 63 -2.49 9.55 10.22
N ALA A 64 -3.14 8.42 10.55
CA ALA A 64 -4.10 7.75 9.67
C ALA A 64 -5.31 8.61 9.33
N PHE A 65 -5.72 9.52 10.22
CA PHE A 65 -6.86 10.41 10.01
C PHE A 65 -6.68 11.28 8.76
N GLY A 66 -7.65 11.22 7.82
CA GLY A 66 -7.59 11.92 6.54
C GLY A 66 -6.51 11.38 5.59
N GLY A 67 -6.12 10.14 5.76
CA GLY A 67 -5.16 9.45 4.89
C GLY A 67 -5.76 8.94 3.58
N VAL A 68 -4.89 8.45 2.70
CA VAL A 68 -5.23 7.62 1.54
C VAL A 68 -4.98 6.17 1.93
N LEU A 69 -6.02 5.36 1.81
CA LEU A 69 -6.03 3.94 2.13
C LEU A 69 -5.89 3.13 0.85
N VAL A 70 -5.10 2.08 0.86
CA VAL A 70 -4.95 1.18 -0.27
C VAL A 70 -4.81 -0.27 0.17
N CYS A 71 -5.45 -1.17 -0.56
CA CYS A 71 -5.43 -2.60 -0.32
C CYS A 71 -5.29 -3.36 -1.65
N ASN A 72 -4.58 -4.49 -1.65
CA ASN A 72 -4.46 -5.37 -2.81
C ASN A 72 -5.55 -6.47 -2.90
N SER A 73 -6.54 -6.40 -2.03
CA SER A 73 -7.60 -7.42 -1.95
C SER A 73 -9.00 -6.79 -1.90
N THR A 74 -10.03 -7.59 -2.10
CA THR A 74 -11.44 -7.16 -2.03
C THR A 74 -11.78 -6.63 -0.65
N ILE A 75 -12.38 -5.44 -0.57
CA ILE A 75 -12.90 -4.90 0.69
C ILE A 75 -14.25 -5.57 1.00
N ASP A 76 -14.26 -6.38 2.03
CA ASP A 76 -15.45 -7.06 2.54
C ASP A 76 -16.22 -6.21 3.57
N VAL A 77 -17.41 -6.66 3.94
CA VAL A 77 -18.28 -5.96 4.90
C VAL A 77 -17.62 -5.77 6.28
N PRO A 78 -16.96 -6.79 6.87
CA PRO A 78 -16.26 -6.61 8.16
C PRO A 78 -15.15 -5.55 8.10
N THR A 79 -14.41 -5.49 7.00
CA THR A 79 -13.35 -4.50 6.78
C THR A 79 -13.94 -3.11 6.57
N ALA A 80 -15.02 -2.99 5.77
CA ALA A 80 -15.69 -1.72 5.54
C ALA A 80 -16.23 -1.10 6.84
N ASN A 81 -16.80 -1.91 7.72
CA ASN A 81 -17.25 -1.44 9.03
C ASN A 81 -16.08 -0.88 9.87
N ALA A 82 -14.96 -1.61 9.94
CA ALA A 82 -13.79 -1.17 10.69
C ALA A 82 -13.17 0.12 10.12
N ILE A 83 -13.04 0.22 8.79
CA ILE A 83 -12.56 1.43 8.11
C ILE A 83 -13.51 2.62 8.33
N ASN A 84 -14.81 2.36 8.42
CA ASN A 84 -15.83 3.41 8.54
C ASN A 84 -15.75 4.20 9.87
N GLU A 85 -15.04 3.70 10.85
CA GLU A 85 -14.86 4.36 12.16
C GLU A 85 -13.97 5.61 12.06
N ILE A 86 -13.04 5.66 11.10
CA ILE A 86 -12.17 6.83 10.90
C ILE A 86 -12.54 7.62 9.64
N PHE A 87 -12.13 8.87 9.61
CA PHE A 87 -12.18 9.68 8.38
C PHE A 87 -10.95 9.37 7.50
N PHE A 88 -11.20 9.14 6.20
CA PHE A 88 -10.17 9.03 5.16
C PHE A 88 -10.59 9.80 3.90
N GLU A 89 -9.63 10.25 3.10
CA GLU A 89 -9.90 10.97 1.84
C GLU A 89 -10.22 9.99 0.70
N VAL A 90 -9.41 8.95 0.56
CA VAL A 90 -9.51 7.99 -0.56
C VAL A 90 -9.32 6.58 -0.03
N LEU A 91 -10.07 5.62 -0.58
CA LEU A 91 -9.82 4.18 -0.43
C LEU A 91 -9.71 3.56 -1.81
N ILE A 92 -8.59 2.84 -2.04
CA ILE A 92 -8.26 2.18 -3.30
C ILE A 92 -8.22 0.67 -3.07
N ALA A 93 -8.94 -0.09 -3.88
CA ALA A 93 -8.91 -1.54 -3.83
C ALA A 93 -9.24 -2.15 -5.21
N PRO A 94 -8.87 -3.41 -5.50
CA PRO A 94 -9.24 -4.07 -6.76
C PRO A 94 -10.74 -4.30 -6.87
N SER A 95 -11.45 -4.50 -5.76
CA SER A 95 -12.90 -4.66 -5.71
C SER A 95 -13.48 -4.37 -4.32
N PHE A 96 -14.79 -4.24 -4.29
CA PHE A 96 -15.57 -4.02 -3.07
C PHE A 96 -16.79 -4.91 -3.10
N ASP A 97 -17.12 -5.59 -2.03
CA ASP A 97 -18.41 -6.27 -1.88
C ASP A 97 -19.54 -5.26 -1.91
N ALA A 98 -20.72 -5.67 -2.41
CA ALA A 98 -21.87 -4.77 -2.51
C ALA A 98 -22.24 -4.14 -1.17
N GLY A 99 -22.31 -4.96 -0.09
CA GLY A 99 -22.57 -4.47 1.25
C GLY A 99 -21.48 -3.55 1.80
N ALA A 100 -20.22 -3.77 1.44
CA ALA A 100 -19.12 -2.89 1.80
C ALA A 100 -19.26 -1.50 1.14
N LEU A 101 -19.65 -1.46 -0.14
CA LEU A 101 -19.91 -0.20 -0.85
C LEU A 101 -21.04 0.59 -0.20
N GLU A 102 -22.12 -0.06 0.20
CA GLU A 102 -23.25 0.60 0.88
C GLU A 102 -22.79 1.28 2.18
N ILE A 103 -22.00 0.60 3.01
CA ILE A 103 -21.45 1.13 4.25
C ILE A 103 -20.53 2.33 3.96
N LEU A 104 -19.60 2.19 3.04
CA LEU A 104 -18.60 3.22 2.76
C LEU A 104 -19.18 4.47 2.12
N LYS A 105 -20.24 4.34 1.31
CA LYS A 105 -20.93 5.47 0.66
C LYS A 105 -21.83 6.29 1.62
N THR A 106 -22.06 5.85 2.85
CA THR A 106 -22.83 6.63 3.84
C THR A 106 -22.20 7.98 4.14
N LYS A 107 -20.88 8.13 3.97
CA LYS A 107 -20.15 9.38 4.19
C LYS A 107 -19.75 10.00 2.84
N LYS A 108 -20.37 11.14 2.49
CA LYS A 108 -20.28 11.78 1.16
C LYS A 108 -18.90 12.33 0.78
N ASN A 109 -18.04 12.61 1.75
CA ASN A 109 -16.74 13.27 1.51
C ASN A 109 -15.59 12.27 1.30
N ARG A 110 -15.88 11.06 0.85
CA ARG A 110 -14.92 9.99 0.60
C ARG A 110 -14.87 9.65 -0.87
N ILE A 111 -13.70 9.32 -1.35
CA ILE A 111 -13.47 8.85 -2.72
C ILE A 111 -13.16 7.36 -2.64
N LEU A 112 -13.96 6.54 -3.33
CA LEU A 112 -13.74 5.11 -3.46
C LEU A 112 -13.26 4.83 -4.88
N LEU A 113 -12.05 4.28 -5.03
CA LEU A 113 -11.45 3.98 -6.32
C LEU A 113 -11.29 2.47 -6.49
N GLN A 114 -11.85 1.95 -7.56
CA GLN A 114 -11.60 0.58 -7.98
C GLN A 114 -10.46 0.54 -8.98
N GLN A 115 -9.38 -0.16 -8.64
CA GLN A 115 -8.27 -0.39 -9.55
C GLN A 115 -8.61 -1.52 -10.53
N LYS A 116 -8.89 -1.15 -11.78
CA LYS A 116 -9.34 -2.11 -12.82
C LYS A 116 -8.16 -2.75 -13.57
N THR A 117 -7.08 -2.01 -13.76
CA THR A 117 -5.94 -2.44 -14.57
C THR A 117 -4.66 -2.13 -13.80
N LYS A 118 -3.76 -3.11 -13.76
CA LYS A 118 -2.40 -2.93 -13.25
C LYS A 118 -1.50 -2.68 -14.45
N VAL A 119 -0.88 -1.51 -14.48
CA VAL A 119 0.09 -1.15 -15.51
C VAL A 119 1.44 -1.04 -14.84
N VAL A 120 2.31 -2.00 -15.10
CA VAL A 120 3.71 -1.89 -14.67
C VAL A 120 4.39 -0.85 -15.55
N ALA A 121 4.44 0.39 -15.07
CA ALA A 121 5.19 1.44 -15.74
C ALA A 121 6.68 1.11 -15.69
N THR A 122 7.35 1.17 -16.82
CA THR A 122 8.81 0.93 -16.92
C THR A 122 9.63 2.18 -16.61
N GLN A 123 9.01 3.35 -16.70
CA GLN A 123 9.64 4.65 -16.50
C GLN A 123 8.81 5.57 -15.62
N GLN A 124 9.51 6.40 -14.88
CA GLN A 124 8.93 7.52 -14.13
C GLN A 124 9.29 8.84 -14.81
N TYR A 125 8.38 9.80 -14.73
CA TYR A 125 8.54 11.14 -15.27
C TYR A 125 8.27 12.17 -14.18
N LYS A 126 9.12 13.18 -14.09
CA LYS A 126 8.92 14.30 -13.16
C LYS A 126 9.22 15.62 -13.89
N SER A 127 8.27 16.54 -13.90
CA SER A 127 8.51 17.89 -14.40
C SER A 127 9.43 18.64 -13.45
N VAL A 128 10.46 19.29 -14.00
CA VAL A 128 11.40 20.13 -13.27
C VAL A 128 11.70 21.35 -14.10
N LEU A 129 11.40 22.52 -13.57
CA LEU A 129 11.53 23.80 -14.29
C LEU A 129 10.83 23.74 -15.68
N ASN A 130 11.59 23.88 -16.76
CA ASN A 130 11.13 23.81 -18.14
C ASN A 130 11.49 22.49 -18.82
N GLY A 131 11.87 21.47 -18.05
CA GLY A 131 12.28 20.14 -18.52
C GLY A 131 11.52 19.01 -17.86
N ILE A 132 11.83 17.79 -18.28
CA ILE A 132 11.30 16.55 -17.73
C ILE A 132 12.47 15.66 -17.35
N LEU A 133 12.51 15.24 -16.08
CA LEU A 133 13.38 14.14 -15.63
C LEU A 133 12.71 12.81 -15.95
N THR A 134 13.48 11.88 -16.50
CA THR A 134 13.05 10.51 -16.75
C THR A 134 13.96 9.54 -16.00
N GLN A 135 13.36 8.52 -15.43
CA GLN A 135 14.07 7.48 -14.69
C GLN A 135 13.39 6.14 -14.92
N GLN A 136 14.15 5.06 -15.03
CA GLN A 136 13.59 3.72 -14.98
C GLN A 136 13.00 3.45 -13.60
N ASN A 137 11.87 2.74 -13.56
CA ASN A 137 11.31 2.29 -12.29
C ASN A 137 12.27 1.28 -11.66
N ASP A 138 12.47 1.43 -10.36
CA ASP A 138 13.10 0.40 -9.55
C ASP A 138 12.10 -0.75 -9.34
N THR A 139 12.29 -1.84 -10.08
CA THR A 139 11.43 -3.03 -10.03
C THR A 139 12.04 -4.15 -9.19
N GLY A 140 13.28 -3.98 -8.72
CA GLY A 140 14.00 -4.96 -7.91
C GLY A 140 13.59 -4.94 -6.45
N ASN A 141 13.91 -6.03 -5.75
CA ASN A 141 13.84 -6.11 -4.30
C ASN A 141 15.26 -6.41 -3.75
N TYR A 142 15.78 -7.60 -3.98
CA TYR A 142 17.15 -7.98 -3.66
C TYR A 142 17.67 -8.97 -4.72
N LEU A 143 19.00 -9.03 -4.90
CA LEU A 143 19.64 -9.95 -5.84
C LEU A 143 20.19 -11.18 -5.12
N GLU A 144 20.77 -10.98 -3.96
CA GLU A 144 21.40 -12.03 -3.15
C GLU A 144 20.92 -11.92 -1.71
N TRP A 145 20.81 -13.07 -1.08
CA TRP A 145 20.55 -13.19 0.34
C TRP A 145 21.75 -13.85 1.00
N LYS A 146 22.44 -13.13 1.88
CA LYS A 146 23.58 -13.62 2.61
C LYS A 146 23.45 -13.28 4.08
N GLU A 147 23.63 -14.27 4.93
CA GLU A 147 23.64 -14.08 6.37
C GLU A 147 25.08 -13.80 6.84
N GLU A 148 25.27 -12.68 7.51
CA GLU A 148 26.58 -12.23 8.00
C GLU A 148 26.69 -12.29 9.53
N GLY A 149 25.66 -12.69 10.23
CA GLY A 149 25.62 -12.80 11.69
C GLY A 149 25.63 -14.24 12.20
N GLY A 150 25.86 -14.44 13.48
CA GLY A 150 25.99 -15.75 14.10
C GLY A 150 24.70 -16.54 14.33
N LYS A 151 23.54 -16.07 13.84
CA LYS A 151 22.24 -16.76 13.96
C LYS A 151 21.60 -16.87 12.58
N GLU A 152 21.21 -18.07 12.20
CA GLU A 152 20.43 -18.28 10.98
C GLU A 152 19.05 -17.63 11.10
N THR A 153 18.64 -16.96 10.03
CA THR A 153 17.33 -16.31 9.91
C THR A 153 16.24 -17.37 9.74
N THR A 154 15.22 -17.34 10.57
CA THR A 154 14.06 -18.21 10.40
C THR A 154 13.26 -17.77 9.15
N ALA A 155 12.43 -18.68 8.61
CA ALA A 155 11.56 -18.36 7.47
C ALA A 155 10.63 -17.15 7.74
N SER A 156 10.13 -17.00 8.97
CA SER A 156 9.30 -15.86 9.37
C SER A 156 10.11 -14.57 9.40
N GLU A 157 11.28 -14.56 10.01
CA GLU A 157 12.17 -13.40 10.04
C GLU A 157 12.57 -12.97 8.63
N LYS A 158 12.85 -13.94 7.74
CA LYS A 158 13.15 -13.67 6.34
C LYS A 158 11.96 -13.01 5.62
N ALA A 159 10.74 -13.50 5.81
CA ALA A 159 9.54 -12.90 5.24
C ALA A 159 9.33 -11.46 5.73
N ASP A 160 9.54 -11.20 7.02
CA ASP A 160 9.46 -9.85 7.59
C ASP A 160 10.53 -8.92 7.02
N LEU A 161 11.76 -9.40 6.83
CA LEU A 161 12.84 -8.61 6.21
C LEU A 161 12.55 -8.29 4.74
N ILE A 162 11.99 -9.23 3.97
CA ILE A 162 11.56 -9.00 2.59
C ILE A 162 10.45 -7.95 2.54
N PHE A 163 9.44 -8.09 3.42
CA PHE A 163 8.37 -7.11 3.56
C PHE A 163 8.93 -5.72 3.88
N ALA A 164 9.80 -5.61 4.87
CA ALA A 164 10.43 -4.36 5.27
C ALA A 164 11.25 -3.73 4.13
N ASN A 165 11.98 -4.54 3.36
CA ASN A 165 12.78 -4.06 2.23
C ASN A 165 11.90 -3.47 1.12
N ILE A 166 10.77 -4.11 0.81
CA ILE A 166 9.78 -3.57 -0.14
C ILE A 166 9.24 -2.23 0.35
N VAL A 167 8.84 -2.14 1.62
CA VAL A 167 8.28 -0.91 2.20
C VAL A 167 9.32 0.21 2.21
N CYS A 168 10.56 -0.10 2.60
CA CYS A 168 11.66 0.88 2.69
C CYS A 168 11.89 1.65 1.38
N LYS A 169 11.70 1.01 0.24
CA LYS A 169 11.80 1.60 -1.10
C LYS A 169 10.82 2.78 -1.33
N HIS A 170 9.71 2.79 -0.61
CA HIS A 170 8.64 3.79 -0.72
C HIS A 170 8.62 4.82 0.42
N LEU A 171 9.51 4.67 1.40
CA LEU A 171 9.63 5.65 2.48
C LEU A 171 10.42 6.87 2.03
N LYS A 172 10.05 8.03 2.56
CA LYS A 172 10.72 9.31 2.33
C LYS A 172 11.11 9.91 3.67
N SER A 173 12.32 10.44 3.72
CA SER A 173 12.80 11.18 4.89
C SER A 173 12.19 12.59 4.95
#